data_804877f545e3aa6f29a57c21bf1b1cfb
#
_entry.id   804877f545e3aa6f29a57c21bf1b1cfb
#
_cell.length_a   1.000
_cell.length_b   1.000
_cell.length_c   1.000
_cell.angle_alpha   90.00
_cell.angle_beta   90.00
_cell.angle_gamma   90.00
#
_symmetry.space_group_name_H-M   'P 1'
#
loop_
_entity.id
_entity.type
_entity.pdbx_description
1 polymer ?
#
loop_
_entity_poly.entity_id
_entity_poly.type
_entity_poly.pdbx_seq_one_letter_code
_entity_poly.pdbx_strand_id
1 'polypeptide(L)'
;MPLPKINTPTYDLTLPSTGKKIKYRPFLVREEKILIMAMESEDMTEITNAIVQILSDCILSKDVKVESLATFDIEYLFLNVRAKSVGETVDVNITCPDDGETQVEMSINIDTIKVQKTRGHKNIIKLDDELSMKLRYPSLEQFVENNFETAEGVSEVGQSLSMITSCVDMIYNAEESWEASDYSKKELDEFIEQLNTKQFKQIEKFFTTMPKLSHKIAVKNPSTGVESEVVLEGLASFFS
;
A
#
# COMPACT_ATOMS: atom_id res chain seq x y z
N MET A 1 35.77 0.61 -28.81
CA MET A 1 34.46 1.24 -28.99
C MET A 1 33.60 0.93 -27.78
N PRO A 2 32.85 1.91 -27.21
CA PRO A 2 31.91 1.62 -26.11
C PRO A 2 30.78 0.72 -26.63
N LEU A 3 30.24 -0.12 -25.74
CA LEU A 3 29.07 -0.92 -26.08
C LEU A 3 27.84 -0.04 -26.41
N PRO A 4 26.95 -0.47 -27.28
CA PRO A 4 25.76 0.29 -27.60
C PRO A 4 24.84 0.45 -26.39
N LYS A 5 24.19 1.62 -26.27
CA LYS A 5 23.16 1.84 -25.23
C LYS A 5 21.84 1.25 -25.72
N ILE A 6 21.18 0.50 -24.84
CA ILE A 6 19.85 -0.05 -25.11
C ILE A 6 18.82 0.99 -24.67
N ASN A 7 17.90 1.35 -25.58
CA ASN A 7 16.78 2.23 -25.26
C ASN A 7 15.72 1.46 -24.49
N THR A 8 15.32 1.96 -23.34
CA THR A 8 14.24 1.39 -22.52
C THR A 8 12.94 2.12 -22.84
N PRO A 9 11.83 1.42 -23.12
CA PRO A 9 10.53 2.05 -23.35
C PRO A 9 10.06 2.76 -22.07
N THR A 10 9.18 3.75 -22.24
CA THR A 10 8.57 4.49 -21.11
C THR A 10 7.06 4.39 -21.18
N TYR A 11 6.42 4.35 -20.04
CA TYR A 11 4.98 4.20 -19.88
C TYR A 11 4.43 5.28 -18.95
N ASP A 12 3.13 5.54 -19.07
CA ASP A 12 2.40 6.45 -18.21
C ASP A 12 1.49 5.65 -17.26
N LEU A 13 1.40 6.07 -16.01
CA LEU A 13 0.49 5.54 -15.00
C LEU A 13 -0.19 6.68 -14.27
N THR A 14 -1.45 6.50 -13.86
CA THR A 14 -2.16 7.45 -13.01
C THR A 14 -2.22 6.89 -11.60
N LEU A 15 -1.68 7.64 -10.62
CA LEU A 15 -1.71 7.26 -9.21
C LEU A 15 -3.15 7.23 -8.68
N PRO A 16 -3.62 6.14 -8.09
CA PRO A 16 -4.97 6.01 -7.57
C PRO A 16 -5.34 7.03 -6.49
N SER A 17 -4.39 7.43 -5.62
CA SER A 17 -4.63 8.35 -4.51
C SER A 17 -4.94 9.76 -4.98
N THR A 18 -4.12 10.28 -5.89
CA THR A 18 -4.09 11.71 -6.27
C THR A 18 -4.64 11.97 -7.68
N GLY A 19 -4.72 10.95 -8.54
CA GLY A 19 -5.01 11.12 -9.96
C GLY A 19 -3.85 11.71 -10.77
N LYS A 20 -2.67 11.87 -10.17
CA LYS A 20 -1.47 12.39 -10.82
C LYS A 20 -0.93 11.40 -11.83
N LYS A 21 -0.64 11.87 -13.04
CA LYS A 21 0.04 11.06 -14.05
C LYS A 21 1.55 11.08 -13.80
N ILE A 22 2.15 9.90 -13.81
CA ILE A 22 3.59 9.70 -13.68
C ILE A 22 4.12 8.93 -14.88
N LYS A 23 5.39 9.17 -15.23
CA LYS A 23 6.12 8.40 -16.22
C LYS A 23 7.07 7.44 -15.54
N TYR A 24 7.12 6.21 -16.02
CA TYR A 24 8.01 5.17 -15.53
C TYR A 24 8.61 4.35 -16.65
N ARG A 25 9.67 3.62 -16.35
CA ARG A 25 10.25 2.58 -17.19
C ARG A 25 10.14 1.21 -16.53
N PRO A 26 10.17 0.13 -17.29
CA PRO A 26 10.36 -1.20 -16.72
C PRO A 26 11.66 -1.26 -15.90
N PHE A 27 11.72 -2.15 -14.94
CA PHE A 27 12.99 -2.46 -14.30
C PHE A 27 13.89 -3.29 -15.24
N LEU A 28 15.19 -3.20 -15.04
CA LEU A 28 16.21 -3.90 -15.79
C LEU A 28 16.76 -5.04 -14.92
N VAL A 29 17.62 -5.88 -15.48
CA VAL A 29 18.26 -6.99 -14.76
C VAL A 29 18.92 -6.56 -13.44
N ARG A 30 19.42 -5.33 -13.36
CA ARG A 30 20.04 -4.81 -12.13
C ARG A 30 19.01 -4.62 -10.99
N GLU A 31 17.82 -4.12 -11.30
CA GLU A 31 16.73 -3.95 -10.32
C GLU A 31 16.10 -5.31 -9.98
N GLU A 32 15.96 -6.20 -10.96
CA GLU A 32 15.50 -7.58 -10.74
C GLU A 32 16.41 -8.34 -9.77
N LYS A 33 17.73 -8.18 -9.92
CA LYS A 33 18.69 -8.76 -8.99
C LYS A 33 18.52 -8.25 -7.56
N ILE A 34 18.25 -6.95 -7.39
CA ILE A 34 17.99 -6.36 -6.06
C ILE A 34 16.76 -7.01 -5.43
N LEU A 35 15.68 -7.17 -6.21
CA LEU A 35 14.44 -7.79 -5.73
C LEU A 35 14.65 -9.25 -5.32
N ILE A 36 15.32 -10.04 -6.16
CA ILE A 36 15.60 -11.46 -5.86
C ILE A 36 16.41 -11.58 -4.57
N MET A 37 17.47 -10.78 -4.41
CA MET A 37 18.30 -10.82 -3.20
C MET A 37 17.51 -10.43 -1.95
N ALA A 38 16.65 -9.44 -2.04
CA ALA A 38 15.78 -9.06 -0.92
C ALA A 38 14.75 -10.14 -0.59
N MET A 39 14.18 -10.82 -1.58
CA MET A 39 13.26 -11.93 -1.35
C MET A 39 13.96 -13.14 -0.71
N GLU A 40 15.21 -13.42 -1.07
CA GLU A 40 16.01 -14.50 -0.46
C GLU A 40 16.35 -14.25 1.02
N SER A 41 16.33 -12.97 1.48
CA SER A 41 16.56 -12.65 2.89
C SER A 41 15.39 -13.00 3.80
N GLU A 42 14.17 -13.15 3.25
CA GLU A 42 12.90 -13.32 3.98
C GLU A 42 12.62 -12.18 4.98
N ASP A 43 13.37 -11.07 4.91
CA ASP A 43 13.21 -9.89 5.75
C ASP A 43 12.28 -8.87 5.06
N MET A 44 11.14 -8.61 5.68
CA MET A 44 10.13 -7.70 5.12
C MET A 44 10.62 -6.26 5.01
N THR A 45 11.52 -5.83 5.89
CA THR A 45 12.14 -4.50 5.83
C THR A 45 13.07 -4.40 4.62
N GLU A 46 13.91 -5.41 4.38
CA GLU A 46 14.77 -5.46 3.20
C GLU A 46 13.97 -5.52 1.91
N ILE A 47 12.92 -6.35 1.85
CA ILE A 47 12.01 -6.44 0.69
C ILE A 47 11.36 -5.08 0.41
N THR A 48 10.88 -4.40 1.45
CA THR A 48 10.26 -3.08 1.32
C THR A 48 11.23 -2.04 0.81
N ASN A 49 12.44 -1.98 1.39
CA ASN A 49 13.48 -1.06 0.95
C ASN A 49 13.90 -1.31 -0.50
N ALA A 50 13.99 -2.58 -0.91
CA ALA A 50 14.25 -2.96 -2.30
C ALA A 50 13.15 -2.46 -3.24
N ILE A 51 11.87 -2.61 -2.88
CA ILE A 51 10.75 -2.11 -3.67
C ILE A 51 10.82 -0.58 -3.82
N VAL A 52 11.06 0.16 -2.74
CA VAL A 52 11.21 1.62 -2.76
C VAL A 52 12.37 2.03 -3.68
N GLN A 53 13.52 1.39 -3.55
CA GLN A 53 14.69 1.67 -4.38
C GLN A 53 14.39 1.40 -5.86
N ILE A 54 13.82 0.23 -6.19
CA ILE A 54 13.48 -0.16 -7.57
C ILE A 54 12.50 0.85 -8.18
N LEU A 55 11.46 1.23 -7.45
CA LEU A 55 10.48 2.20 -7.93
C LEU A 55 11.09 3.59 -8.11
N SER A 56 11.96 4.03 -7.19
CA SER A 56 12.67 5.32 -7.30
C SER A 56 13.56 5.36 -8.53
N ASP A 57 14.20 4.25 -8.88
CA ASP A 57 15.03 4.13 -10.08
C ASP A 57 14.19 4.04 -11.38
N CYS A 58 12.96 3.51 -11.30
CA CYS A 58 12.08 3.32 -12.45
C CYS A 58 11.21 4.54 -12.73
N ILE A 59 10.86 5.37 -11.75
CA ILE A 59 10.06 6.58 -11.93
C ILE A 59 10.90 7.66 -12.60
N LEU A 60 10.38 8.23 -13.71
CA LEU A 60 11.02 9.29 -14.46
C LEU A 60 10.48 10.69 -14.13
N SER A 61 9.37 10.76 -13.42
CA SER A 61 8.75 12.01 -12.95
C SER A 61 9.48 12.54 -11.73
N LYS A 62 10.22 13.64 -11.87
CA LYS A 62 11.11 14.21 -10.82
C LYS A 62 10.39 14.74 -9.58
N ASP A 63 9.10 14.99 -9.67
CA ASP A 63 8.24 15.57 -8.65
C ASP A 63 7.49 14.51 -7.83
N VAL A 64 7.93 13.25 -7.89
CA VAL A 64 7.35 12.11 -7.17
C VAL A 64 8.43 11.50 -6.29
N LYS A 65 8.18 11.45 -5.00
CA LYS A 65 8.99 10.74 -4.01
C LYS A 65 8.23 9.47 -3.61
N VAL A 66 8.84 8.31 -3.85
CA VAL A 66 8.21 7.01 -3.61
C VAL A 66 7.83 6.83 -2.15
N GLU A 67 8.70 7.26 -1.25
CA GLU A 67 8.55 7.12 0.21
C GLU A 67 7.28 7.83 0.73
N SER A 68 6.87 8.91 0.05
CA SER A 68 5.68 9.69 0.41
C SER A 68 4.38 9.22 -0.25
N LEU A 69 4.44 8.22 -1.12
CA LEU A 69 3.26 7.67 -1.75
C LEU A 69 2.45 6.81 -0.78
N ALA A 70 1.13 6.78 -0.97
CA ALA A 70 0.27 5.85 -0.26
C ALA A 70 0.66 4.39 -0.56
N THR A 71 0.56 3.51 0.43
CA THR A 71 0.93 2.09 0.28
C THR A 71 0.29 1.45 -0.95
N PHE A 72 -1.01 1.66 -1.17
CA PHE A 72 -1.71 1.10 -2.32
C PHE A 72 -1.30 1.71 -3.67
N ASP A 73 -0.74 2.94 -3.70
CA ASP A 73 -0.13 3.52 -4.90
C ASP A 73 1.18 2.81 -5.24
N ILE A 74 1.99 2.53 -4.22
CA ILE A 74 3.27 1.81 -4.36
C ILE A 74 3.01 0.40 -4.87
N GLU A 75 2.06 -0.31 -4.27
CA GLU A 75 1.66 -1.66 -4.70
C GLU A 75 1.19 -1.67 -6.16
N TYR A 76 0.30 -0.74 -6.51
CA TYR A 76 -0.22 -0.62 -7.87
C TYR A 76 0.87 -0.26 -8.88
N LEU A 77 1.76 0.67 -8.53
CA LEU A 77 2.89 1.07 -9.36
C LEU A 77 3.85 -0.12 -9.57
N PHE A 78 4.19 -0.84 -8.49
CA PHE A 78 5.09 -1.98 -8.56
C PHE A 78 4.56 -3.08 -9.48
N LEU A 79 3.27 -3.44 -9.37
CA LEU A 79 2.66 -4.41 -10.28
C LEU A 79 2.74 -3.96 -11.74
N ASN A 80 2.48 -2.69 -12.02
CA ASN A 80 2.54 -2.17 -13.39
C ASN A 80 3.98 -2.13 -13.93
N VAL A 81 4.96 -1.75 -13.11
CA VAL A 81 6.38 -1.79 -13.50
C VAL A 81 6.80 -3.24 -13.78
N ARG A 82 6.41 -4.19 -12.92
CA ARG A 82 6.67 -5.62 -13.11
C ARG A 82 6.02 -6.16 -14.38
N ALA A 83 4.76 -5.83 -14.63
CA ALA A 83 4.05 -6.27 -15.84
C ALA A 83 4.79 -5.90 -17.12
N LYS A 84 5.39 -4.72 -17.17
CA LYS A 84 6.15 -4.24 -18.34
C LYS A 84 7.59 -4.75 -18.38
N SER A 85 8.07 -5.38 -17.30
CA SER A 85 9.44 -5.90 -17.19
C SER A 85 9.52 -7.40 -17.48
N VAL A 86 8.66 -8.18 -16.83
CA VAL A 86 8.73 -9.66 -16.83
C VAL A 86 7.56 -10.28 -17.60
N GLY A 87 6.39 -9.62 -17.63
CA GLY A 87 5.19 -10.13 -18.28
C GLY A 87 3.91 -9.65 -17.61
N GLU A 88 2.83 -9.68 -18.36
CA GLU A 88 1.52 -9.14 -17.96
C GLU A 88 0.69 -10.12 -17.12
N THR A 89 1.24 -11.31 -16.81
CA THR A 89 0.59 -12.30 -15.95
C THR A 89 1.43 -12.59 -14.71
N VAL A 90 0.75 -12.97 -13.63
CA VAL A 90 1.35 -13.49 -12.41
C VAL A 90 0.67 -14.80 -12.04
N ASP A 91 1.48 -15.81 -11.73
CA ASP A 91 0.98 -17.09 -11.25
C ASP A 91 0.95 -17.05 -9.72
N VAL A 92 -0.16 -17.46 -9.14
CA VAL A 92 -0.41 -17.46 -7.70
C VAL A 92 -0.95 -18.82 -7.26
N ASN A 93 -0.50 -19.31 -6.11
CA ASN A 93 -1.02 -20.51 -5.48
C ASN A 93 -2.10 -20.12 -4.47
N ILE A 94 -3.31 -20.62 -4.68
CA ILE A 94 -4.47 -20.28 -3.86
C ILE A 94 -4.93 -21.50 -3.09
N THR A 95 -4.94 -21.37 -1.77
CA THR A 95 -5.53 -22.39 -0.91
C THR A 95 -7.06 -22.27 -0.97
N CYS A 96 -7.73 -23.39 -1.29
CA CYS A 96 -9.18 -23.44 -1.39
C CYS A 96 -9.81 -23.22 -0.01
N PRO A 97 -10.76 -22.24 0.13
CA PRO A 97 -11.35 -21.92 1.44
C PRO A 97 -12.25 -23.00 2.02
N ASP A 98 -12.76 -23.90 1.20
CA ASP A 98 -13.73 -24.93 1.60
C ASP A 98 -13.08 -26.09 2.39
N ASP A 99 -11.82 -26.44 2.12
CA ASP A 99 -11.08 -27.47 2.86
C ASP A 99 -9.83 -26.94 3.57
N GLY A 100 -9.33 -25.75 3.19
CA GLY A 100 -8.14 -25.14 3.78
C GLY A 100 -6.81 -25.84 3.46
N GLU A 101 -6.81 -26.83 2.58
CA GLU A 101 -5.63 -27.68 2.27
C GLU A 101 -5.30 -27.71 0.79
N THR A 102 -6.30 -27.84 -0.08
CA THR A 102 -6.11 -27.97 -1.53
C THR A 102 -5.61 -26.65 -2.12
N GLN A 103 -4.48 -26.70 -2.81
CA GLN A 103 -3.92 -25.54 -3.53
C GLN A 103 -4.22 -25.65 -5.02
N VAL A 104 -4.54 -24.50 -5.61
CA VAL A 104 -4.81 -24.34 -7.03
C VAL A 104 -3.90 -23.24 -7.58
N GLU A 105 -3.10 -23.56 -8.57
CA GLU A 105 -2.31 -22.61 -9.31
C GLU A 105 -3.20 -21.84 -10.31
N MET A 106 -3.16 -20.52 -10.27
CA MET A 106 -3.93 -19.66 -11.17
C MET A 106 -3.06 -18.55 -11.75
N SER A 107 -3.21 -18.32 -13.05
CA SER A 107 -2.55 -17.22 -13.75
C SER A 107 -3.49 -16.01 -13.83
N ILE A 108 -3.08 -14.87 -13.27
CA ILE A 108 -3.87 -13.65 -13.21
C ILE A 108 -3.24 -12.60 -14.11
N ASN A 109 -4.06 -11.96 -14.95
CA ASN A 109 -3.61 -10.82 -15.73
C ASN A 109 -3.52 -9.58 -14.84
N ILE A 110 -2.33 -8.99 -14.73
CA ILE A 110 -2.04 -7.82 -13.89
C ILE A 110 -2.92 -6.62 -14.27
N ASP A 111 -3.27 -6.45 -15.53
CA ASP A 111 -4.14 -5.36 -15.98
C ASP A 111 -5.56 -5.44 -15.38
N THR A 112 -5.98 -6.60 -14.87
CA THR A 112 -7.28 -6.78 -14.19
C THR A 112 -7.24 -6.38 -12.72
N ILE A 113 -6.05 -6.30 -12.12
CA ILE A 113 -5.86 -5.94 -10.72
C ILE A 113 -5.98 -4.42 -10.59
N LYS A 114 -6.85 -3.95 -9.70
CA LYS A 114 -7.14 -2.52 -9.53
C LYS A 114 -7.19 -2.14 -8.06
N VAL A 115 -6.87 -0.89 -7.79
CA VAL A 115 -7.13 -0.30 -6.47
C VAL A 115 -8.63 -0.08 -6.34
N GLN A 116 -9.23 -0.81 -5.40
CA GLN A 116 -10.65 -0.71 -5.10
C GLN A 116 -10.91 0.48 -4.16
N LYS A 117 -11.88 1.32 -4.53
CA LYS A 117 -12.28 2.49 -3.74
C LYS A 117 -13.66 2.26 -3.13
N THR A 118 -13.75 2.31 -1.81
CA THR A 118 -15.05 2.19 -1.12
C THR A 118 -15.86 3.46 -1.36
N ARG A 119 -17.13 3.26 -1.79
CA ARG A 119 -18.03 4.39 -2.02
C ARG A 119 -18.27 5.18 -0.73
N GLY A 120 -18.05 6.49 -0.79
CA GLY A 120 -18.24 7.37 0.36
C GLY A 120 -17.03 7.47 1.30
N HIS A 121 -15.89 6.88 0.93
CA HIS A 121 -14.63 7.10 1.64
C HIS A 121 -14.26 8.59 1.62
N LYS A 122 -13.86 9.12 2.77
CA LYS A 122 -13.43 10.51 2.95
C LYS A 122 -12.21 10.55 3.86
N ASN A 123 -11.28 11.43 3.54
CA ASN A 123 -10.11 11.71 4.36
C ASN A 123 -10.29 12.88 5.33
N ILE A 124 -11.45 13.56 5.28
CA ILE A 124 -11.83 14.59 6.24
C ILE A 124 -12.86 13.97 7.18
N ILE A 125 -12.54 13.99 8.45
CA ILE A 125 -13.33 13.45 9.55
C ILE A 125 -13.83 14.60 10.41
N LYS A 126 -15.14 14.74 10.52
CA LYS A 126 -15.77 15.71 11.39
C LYS A 126 -15.77 15.16 12.81
N LEU A 127 -14.94 15.71 13.70
CA LEU A 127 -14.84 15.25 15.10
C LEU A 127 -16.05 15.71 15.91
N ASP A 128 -16.46 16.98 15.72
CA ASP A 128 -17.67 17.56 16.30
C ASP A 128 -18.22 18.68 15.38
N ASP A 129 -19.02 19.60 15.93
CA ASP A 129 -19.63 20.67 15.12
C ASP A 129 -18.64 21.78 14.72
N GLU A 130 -17.54 21.90 15.44
CA GLU A 130 -16.53 22.94 15.24
C GLU A 130 -15.23 22.38 14.67
N LEU A 131 -14.82 21.16 15.07
CA LEU A 131 -13.51 20.61 14.81
C LEU A 131 -13.54 19.49 13.77
N SER A 132 -12.65 19.59 12.82
CA SER A 132 -12.43 18.56 11.78
C SER A 132 -10.97 18.14 11.75
N MET A 133 -10.73 16.88 11.38
CA MET A 133 -9.41 16.31 11.18
C MET A 133 -9.28 15.82 9.74
N LYS A 134 -8.18 16.16 9.10
CA LYS A 134 -7.79 15.65 7.79
C LYS A 134 -6.74 14.57 8.00
N LEU A 135 -6.96 13.40 7.40
CA LEU A 135 -6.02 12.29 7.40
C LEU A 135 -5.35 12.13 6.04
N ARG A 136 -4.10 11.70 6.05
CA ARG A 136 -3.37 11.20 4.89
C ARG A 136 -3.36 9.68 4.91
N TYR A 137 -3.18 9.08 3.75
CA TYR A 137 -3.00 7.63 3.68
C TYR A 137 -1.64 7.24 4.25
N PRO A 138 -1.53 6.06 4.89
CA PRO A 138 -0.26 5.55 5.35
C PRO A 138 0.73 5.47 4.19
N SER A 139 1.93 6.00 4.39
CA SER A 139 3.05 5.76 3.48
C SER A 139 3.64 4.36 3.73
N LEU A 140 4.47 3.88 2.81
CA LEU A 140 5.13 2.60 2.98
C LEU A 140 6.08 2.62 4.19
N GLU A 141 6.82 3.70 4.38
CA GLU A 141 7.69 3.91 5.54
C GLU A 141 6.90 3.78 6.85
N GLN A 142 5.80 4.51 6.98
CA GLN A 142 4.93 4.43 8.16
C GLN A 142 4.33 3.04 8.36
N PHE A 143 4.00 2.34 7.26
CA PHE A 143 3.50 0.98 7.31
C PHE A 143 4.56 0.00 7.85
N VAL A 144 5.80 0.14 7.40
CA VAL A 144 6.93 -0.69 7.85
C VAL A 144 7.26 -0.41 9.32
N GLU A 145 7.44 0.85 9.69
CA GLU A 145 7.71 1.26 11.07
C GLU A 145 6.67 0.72 12.05
N ASN A 146 5.40 0.78 11.68
CA ASN A 146 4.32 0.37 12.58
C ASN A 146 4.04 -1.15 12.59
N ASN A 147 4.48 -1.91 11.59
CA ASN A 147 4.20 -3.35 11.52
C ASN A 147 5.43 -4.24 11.75
N PHE A 148 6.63 -3.75 11.47
CA PHE A 148 7.85 -4.56 11.49
C PHE A 148 8.95 -4.02 12.42
N GLU A 149 9.00 -2.71 12.67
CA GLU A 149 10.01 -2.08 13.54
C GLU A 149 9.49 -1.79 14.95
N THR A 150 8.35 -2.37 15.34
CA THR A 150 7.80 -2.15 16.67
C THR A 150 8.72 -2.65 17.76
N ALA A 151 9.07 -1.74 18.68
CA ALA A 151 9.84 -2.08 19.87
C ALA A 151 9.17 -3.22 20.64
N GLU A 152 9.95 -4.19 21.11
CA GLU A 152 9.46 -5.28 21.97
C GLU A 152 8.64 -4.69 23.12
N GLY A 153 7.39 -5.13 23.25
CA GLY A 153 6.50 -4.75 24.37
C GLY A 153 5.42 -3.71 24.04
N VAL A 154 5.30 -3.22 22.80
CA VAL A 154 4.19 -2.35 22.39
C VAL A 154 2.94 -3.20 22.13
N SER A 155 1.82 -2.87 22.79
CA SER A 155 0.55 -3.58 22.58
C SER A 155 -0.05 -3.29 21.18
N GLU A 156 -0.90 -4.19 20.67
CA GLU A 156 -1.65 -3.99 19.42
C GLU A 156 -2.42 -2.66 19.39
N VAL A 157 -2.95 -2.25 20.55
CA VAL A 157 -3.63 -0.97 20.70
C VAL A 157 -2.66 0.19 20.53
N GLY A 158 -1.45 0.09 21.10
CA GLY A 158 -0.42 1.11 20.97
C GLY A 158 0.07 1.24 19.50
N GLN A 159 0.19 0.12 18.80
CA GLN A 159 0.53 0.13 17.37
C GLN A 159 -0.56 0.81 16.53
N SER A 160 -1.83 0.46 16.79
CA SER A 160 -2.97 1.07 16.09
C SER A 160 -3.05 2.58 16.32
N LEU A 161 -2.83 3.03 17.57
CA LEU A 161 -2.79 4.46 17.90
C LEU A 161 -1.63 5.16 17.20
N SER A 162 -0.43 4.58 17.21
CA SER A 162 0.75 5.11 16.52
C SER A 162 0.51 5.26 15.02
N MET A 163 -0.12 4.27 14.37
CA MET A 163 -0.49 4.35 12.96
C MET A 163 -1.48 5.50 12.71
N ILE A 164 -2.50 5.63 13.54
CA ILE A 164 -3.49 6.72 13.44
C ILE A 164 -2.80 8.07 13.54
N THR A 165 -1.98 8.27 14.56
CA THR A 165 -1.25 9.52 14.80
C THR A 165 -0.35 9.88 13.62
N SER A 166 0.37 8.91 13.06
CA SER A 166 1.24 9.13 11.90
C SER A 166 0.47 9.54 10.63
N CYS A 167 -0.82 9.21 10.55
CA CYS A 167 -1.68 9.55 9.42
C CYS A 167 -2.42 10.90 9.58
N VAL A 168 -2.28 11.58 10.73
CA VAL A 168 -2.84 12.94 10.86
C VAL A 168 -2.09 13.89 9.92
N ASP A 169 -2.84 14.64 9.12
CA ASP A 169 -2.33 15.66 8.22
C ASP A 169 -2.52 17.04 8.83
N MET A 170 -3.75 17.33 9.24
CA MET A 170 -4.14 18.62 9.79
C MET A 170 -5.37 18.48 10.69
N ILE A 171 -5.43 19.25 11.75
CA ILE A 171 -6.63 19.50 12.55
C ILE A 171 -7.03 20.94 12.30
N TYR A 172 -8.32 21.24 12.15
CA TYR A 172 -8.77 22.59 11.84
C TYR A 172 -10.21 22.85 12.28
N ASN A 173 -10.50 24.10 12.49
CA ASN A 173 -11.86 24.65 12.69
C ASN A 173 -12.13 25.80 11.70
N ALA A 174 -13.15 26.62 11.96
CA ALA A 174 -13.50 27.73 11.08
C ALA A 174 -12.49 28.91 11.13
N GLU A 175 -11.68 29.01 12.18
CA GLU A 175 -10.80 30.14 12.46
C GLU A 175 -9.32 29.79 12.34
N GLU A 176 -8.94 28.55 12.71
CA GLU A 176 -7.55 28.12 12.85
C GLU A 176 -7.31 26.73 12.22
N SER A 177 -6.06 26.47 11.86
CA SER A 177 -5.58 25.16 11.41
C SER A 177 -4.25 24.82 12.08
N TRP A 178 -4.10 23.54 12.43
CA TRP A 178 -2.91 22.97 13.08
C TRP A 178 -2.37 21.85 12.17
N GLU A 179 -1.27 22.16 11.48
CA GLU A 179 -0.58 21.19 10.63
C GLU A 179 0.15 20.19 11.51
N ALA A 180 0.01 18.89 11.23
CA ALA A 180 0.65 17.86 12.04
C ALA A 180 2.19 17.95 12.04
N SER A 181 2.79 18.54 10.99
CA SER A 181 4.23 18.78 10.89
C SER A 181 4.78 19.75 11.95
N ASP A 182 3.93 20.59 12.54
CA ASP A 182 4.33 21.61 13.51
C ASP A 182 4.32 21.08 14.96
N TYR A 183 3.88 19.84 15.15
CA TYR A 183 3.71 19.20 16.45
C TYR A 183 4.53 17.93 16.56
N SER A 184 4.97 17.63 17.78
CA SER A 184 5.61 16.37 18.09
C SER A 184 4.62 15.20 18.06
N LYS A 185 5.13 13.99 17.81
CA LYS A 185 4.30 12.77 17.88
C LYS A 185 3.56 12.67 19.20
N LYS A 186 4.22 13.01 20.31
CA LYS A 186 3.62 12.97 21.66
C LYS A 186 2.42 13.89 21.79
N GLU A 187 2.48 15.10 21.26
CA GLU A 187 1.36 16.06 21.31
C GLU A 187 0.17 15.56 20.47
N LEU A 188 0.46 14.94 19.33
CA LEU A 188 -0.57 14.32 18.49
C LEU A 188 -1.18 13.08 19.15
N ASP A 189 -0.37 12.23 19.83
CA ASP A 189 -0.85 11.09 20.61
C ASP A 189 -1.78 11.55 21.73
N GLU A 190 -1.37 12.56 22.52
CA GLU A 190 -2.17 13.15 23.58
C GLU A 190 -3.50 13.75 23.06
N PHE A 191 -3.51 14.28 21.84
CA PHE A 191 -4.74 14.74 21.20
C PHE A 191 -5.66 13.57 20.83
N ILE A 192 -5.13 12.50 20.22
CA ILE A 192 -5.92 11.32 19.85
C ILE A 192 -6.52 10.64 21.09
N GLU A 193 -5.78 10.59 22.20
CA GLU A 193 -6.26 10.02 23.47
C GLU A 193 -7.42 10.80 24.12
N GLN A 194 -7.59 12.08 23.76
CA GLN A 194 -8.72 12.90 24.23
C GLN A 194 -10.03 12.63 23.49
N LEU A 195 -9.98 11.91 22.36
CA LEU A 195 -11.15 11.62 21.54
C LEU A 195 -12.09 10.65 22.26
N ASN A 196 -13.39 10.91 22.16
CA ASN A 196 -14.37 9.95 22.63
C ASN A 196 -14.55 8.77 21.65
N THR A 197 -15.17 7.70 22.11
CA THR A 197 -15.36 6.47 21.32
C THR A 197 -16.07 6.71 19.98
N LYS A 198 -16.99 7.68 19.90
CA LYS A 198 -17.70 7.98 18.66
C LYS A 198 -16.78 8.64 17.62
N GLN A 199 -15.95 9.57 18.07
CA GLN A 199 -14.94 10.25 17.23
C GLN A 199 -13.90 9.25 16.77
N PHE A 200 -13.39 8.41 17.67
CA PHE A 200 -12.40 7.38 17.34
C PHE A 200 -12.92 6.38 16.28
N LYS A 201 -14.17 5.91 16.41
CA LYS A 201 -14.80 5.04 15.38
C LYS A 201 -14.91 5.69 14.00
N GLN A 202 -14.97 7.01 13.90
CA GLN A 202 -14.97 7.69 12.60
C GLN A 202 -13.57 7.65 11.98
N ILE A 203 -12.52 7.71 12.79
CA ILE A 203 -11.13 7.54 12.36
C ILE A 203 -10.90 6.10 11.91
N GLU A 204 -11.29 5.10 12.70
CA GLU A 204 -11.22 3.68 12.31
C GLU A 204 -11.91 3.42 10.97
N LYS A 205 -13.05 4.09 10.71
CA LYS A 205 -13.75 3.99 9.45
C LYS A 205 -12.92 4.47 8.27
N PHE A 206 -12.06 5.47 8.44
CA PHE A 206 -11.13 5.88 7.37
C PHE A 206 -10.22 4.72 6.96
N PHE A 207 -9.59 4.04 7.92
CA PHE A 207 -8.68 2.92 7.64
C PHE A 207 -9.40 1.70 7.05
N THR A 208 -10.59 1.38 7.56
CA THR A 208 -11.37 0.24 7.04
C THR A 208 -11.93 0.46 5.64
N THR A 209 -12.14 1.72 5.24
CA THR A 209 -12.71 2.09 3.94
C THR A 209 -11.69 2.67 2.95
N MET A 210 -10.42 2.83 3.36
CA MET A 210 -9.39 3.37 2.48
C MET A 210 -9.20 2.50 1.24
N PRO A 211 -8.73 3.09 0.13
CA PRO A 211 -8.46 2.32 -1.08
C PRO A 211 -7.45 1.20 -0.80
N LYS A 212 -7.68 0.04 -1.44
CA LYS A 212 -6.81 -1.14 -1.32
C LYS A 212 -6.57 -1.76 -2.69
N LEU A 213 -5.35 -2.23 -2.91
CA LEU A 213 -5.08 -3.09 -4.05
C LEU A 213 -5.73 -4.44 -3.78
N SER A 214 -6.74 -4.80 -4.58
CA SER A 214 -7.41 -6.09 -4.42
C SER A 214 -7.95 -6.63 -5.73
N HIS A 215 -8.00 -7.96 -5.81
CA HIS A 215 -8.53 -8.69 -6.95
C HIS A 215 -9.35 -9.88 -6.47
N LYS A 216 -10.56 -10.03 -7.02
CA LYS A 216 -11.45 -11.14 -6.72
C LYS A 216 -11.32 -12.19 -7.78
N ILE A 217 -11.16 -13.43 -7.36
CA ILE A 217 -11.05 -14.59 -8.25
C ILE A 217 -11.99 -15.70 -7.80
N ALA A 218 -12.56 -16.39 -8.77
CA ALA A 218 -13.31 -17.60 -8.52
C ALA A 218 -12.37 -18.80 -8.62
N VAL A 219 -12.31 -19.60 -7.56
CA VAL A 219 -11.48 -20.81 -7.46
C VAL A 219 -12.41 -22.02 -7.36
N LYS A 220 -12.15 -23.04 -8.15
CA LYS A 220 -12.83 -24.31 -8.04
C LYS A 220 -11.89 -25.35 -7.44
N ASN A 221 -12.27 -25.91 -6.29
CA ASN A 221 -11.51 -26.97 -5.65
C ASN A 221 -11.59 -28.25 -6.49
N PRO A 222 -10.48 -28.79 -7.00
CA PRO A 222 -10.46 -30.00 -7.80
C PRO A 222 -10.82 -31.26 -7.00
N SER A 223 -10.65 -31.24 -5.67
CA SER A 223 -10.90 -32.38 -4.79
C SER A 223 -12.37 -32.49 -4.37
N THR A 224 -12.99 -31.35 -4.05
CA THR A 224 -14.39 -31.30 -3.56
C THR A 224 -15.40 -30.87 -4.63
N GLY A 225 -14.94 -30.19 -5.69
CA GLY A 225 -15.76 -29.61 -6.74
C GLY A 225 -16.45 -28.29 -6.35
N VAL A 226 -16.22 -27.78 -5.13
CA VAL A 226 -16.80 -26.54 -4.61
C VAL A 226 -16.18 -25.32 -5.31
N GLU A 227 -17.00 -24.35 -5.67
CA GLU A 227 -16.55 -23.06 -6.19
C GLU A 227 -16.60 -22.01 -5.07
N SER A 228 -15.49 -21.30 -4.88
CA SER A 228 -15.33 -20.26 -3.85
C SER A 228 -14.81 -18.97 -4.47
N GLU A 229 -15.18 -17.81 -3.92
CA GLU A 229 -14.57 -16.53 -4.24
C GLU A 229 -13.45 -16.24 -3.25
N VAL A 230 -12.25 -15.96 -3.76
CA VAL A 230 -11.09 -15.55 -2.97
C VAL A 230 -10.73 -14.12 -3.32
N VAL A 231 -10.43 -13.32 -2.30
CA VAL A 231 -9.98 -11.93 -2.46
C VAL A 231 -8.49 -11.87 -2.15
N LEU A 232 -7.71 -11.52 -3.15
CA LEU A 232 -6.28 -11.22 -2.99
C LEU A 232 -6.15 -9.75 -2.63
N GLU A 233 -5.51 -9.43 -1.50
CA GLU A 233 -5.28 -8.05 -1.04
C GLU A 233 -3.80 -7.80 -0.77
N GLY A 234 -3.35 -6.61 -1.19
CA GLY A 234 -1.96 -6.18 -1.02
C GLY A 234 -0.98 -6.90 -1.94
N LEU A 235 0.22 -6.35 -2.04
CA LEU A 235 1.24 -6.82 -2.97
C LEU A 235 1.67 -8.26 -2.70
N ALA A 236 1.81 -8.65 -1.42
CA ALA A 236 2.26 -9.98 -1.02
C ALA A 236 1.40 -11.12 -1.60
N SER A 237 0.08 -10.90 -1.73
CA SER A 237 -0.84 -11.90 -2.29
C SER A 237 -0.59 -12.24 -3.77
N PHE A 238 0.24 -11.46 -4.47
CA PHE A 238 0.57 -11.64 -5.88
C PHE A 238 2.00 -12.16 -6.10
N PHE A 239 2.71 -12.55 -5.03
CA PHE A 239 4.09 -13.05 -5.07
C PHE A 239 4.29 -14.32 -4.23
N SER A 240 3.21 -14.93 -3.79
CA SER A 240 3.22 -16.19 -3.02
C SER A 240 3.21 -17.43 -3.91
#